data_ab2834821ba1c94afad70e34d4ac9e82
#
_entry.id   ab2834821ba1c94afad70e34d4ac9e82
#
_cell.length_a   1.000
_cell.length_b   1.000
_cell.length_c   1.000
_cell.angle_alpha   90.00
_cell.angle_beta   90.00
_cell.angle_gamma   90.00
#
_symmetry.space_group_name_H-M   'P 1'
#
loop_
_entity.id
_entity.type
_entity.pdbx_description
1 polymer ?
#
loop_
_entity_poly.entity_id
_entity_poly.type
_entity_poly.pdbx_seq_one_letter_code
_entity_poly.pdbx_strand_id
1 'polypeptide(L)'
;GGGGGGDNDEGRRRGGGEFRAVLIDPPWSISMALPFPSLRDGEIENLKIPAVLDRTRACYVFLWATQRKTPLAREILQKWGSRAGMRVVTHDLVWVKLNQLNRLVSAGRTGYYFNHAKETCVVGVYYPIVDRQGRGIDEEEEENEKKENEEGSENNNDNDTLNSFPFKDSDVICAKVREVSRKPDEIYGIIERLVGSNSKKLELFARNWNVSSARRYQNWVCIGNQIQKTVIMDDEISKKFDREYPEFAPAATKSKE
;
A
#
# COMPACT_ATOMS: atom_id res chain seq x y z
N GLY A 1 32.22 34.22 -33.23
CA GLY A 1 31.21 33.23 -33.30
C GLY A 1 31.58 32.05 -32.42
N GLY A 2 30.91 31.77 -31.37
CA GLY A 2 31.13 30.59 -30.55
C GLY A 2 29.85 30.34 -29.78
N GLY A 3 28.99 29.49 -30.32
CA GLY A 3 27.80 29.01 -29.65
C GLY A 3 28.18 28.01 -28.59
N GLY A 4 27.94 28.32 -27.33
CA GLY A 4 27.96 27.38 -26.24
C GLY A 4 26.61 26.67 -26.20
N GLY A 5 26.58 25.39 -26.59
CA GLY A 5 25.48 24.52 -26.33
C GLY A 5 25.45 24.22 -24.83
N GLY A 6 24.43 24.70 -24.15
CA GLY A 6 24.10 24.23 -22.81
C GLY A 6 23.47 22.87 -22.93
N ASP A 7 24.19 21.83 -22.54
CA ASP A 7 23.62 20.53 -22.27
C ASP A 7 22.73 20.66 -21.01
N ASN A 8 21.43 20.80 -21.26
CA ASN A 8 20.43 20.56 -20.23
C ASN A 8 20.46 19.06 -19.89
N ASP A 9 21.22 18.72 -18.88
CA ASP A 9 21.07 17.46 -18.17
C ASP A 9 19.71 17.49 -17.44
N GLU A 10 18.65 17.25 -18.21
CA GLU A 10 17.37 16.84 -17.67
C GLU A 10 17.57 15.45 -17.08
N GLY A 11 18.04 15.44 -15.83
CA GLY A 11 18.16 14.22 -15.04
C GLY A 11 16.91 13.39 -15.23
N ARG A 12 17.05 12.25 -15.90
CA ARG A 12 16.05 11.20 -16.02
C ARG A 12 15.45 10.95 -14.64
N ARG A 13 14.31 11.59 -14.35
CA ARG A 13 13.48 11.23 -13.20
C ARG A 13 13.10 9.79 -13.44
N ARG A 14 13.72 8.87 -12.71
CA ARG A 14 13.33 7.47 -12.68
C ARG A 14 11.84 7.48 -12.40
N GLY A 15 11.00 6.98 -13.32
CA GLY A 15 9.56 7.00 -13.26
C GLY A 15 9.04 6.10 -12.12
N GLY A 16 9.15 6.57 -10.89
CA GLY A 16 8.54 5.98 -9.71
C GLY A 16 7.15 6.55 -9.52
N GLY A 17 6.28 5.79 -8.85
CA GLY A 17 4.99 6.27 -8.41
C GLY A 17 5.10 7.33 -7.31
N GLU A 18 3.95 7.77 -6.82
CA GLU A 18 3.89 8.90 -5.88
C GLU A 18 3.34 8.49 -4.50
N PHE A 19 2.91 7.23 -4.35
CA PHE A 19 2.23 6.79 -3.13
C PHE A 19 3.22 6.27 -2.09
N ARG A 20 3.14 6.87 -0.89
CA ARG A 20 3.90 6.45 0.29
C ARG A 20 3.24 5.31 1.07
N ALA A 21 1.93 5.15 0.91
CA ALA A 21 1.22 4.01 1.47
C ALA A 21 0.17 3.50 0.49
N VAL A 22 0.02 2.17 0.43
CA VAL A 22 -1.02 1.48 -0.32
C VAL A 22 -1.74 0.53 0.62
N LEU A 23 -3.06 0.69 0.77
CA LEU A 23 -3.93 -0.17 1.56
C LEU A 23 -4.76 -1.05 0.62
N ILE A 24 -4.75 -2.36 0.83
CA ILE A 24 -5.35 -3.34 -0.08
C ILE A 24 -6.17 -4.36 0.72
N ASP A 25 -7.46 -4.45 0.43
CA ASP A 25 -8.36 -5.49 0.96
C ASP A 25 -8.96 -6.31 -0.19
N PRO A 26 -8.17 -7.19 -0.81
CA PRO A 26 -8.59 -7.87 -2.03
C PRO A 26 -9.60 -8.97 -1.72
N PRO A 27 -10.54 -9.23 -2.64
CA PRO A 27 -11.49 -10.32 -2.52
C PRO A 27 -10.80 -11.66 -2.84
N TRP A 28 -10.01 -12.16 -1.90
CA TRP A 28 -9.30 -13.43 -2.05
C TRP A 28 -10.23 -14.57 -2.45
N SER A 29 -9.80 -15.39 -3.39
CA SER A 29 -10.45 -16.68 -3.65
C SER A 29 -10.19 -17.62 -2.46
N ILE A 30 -11.26 -18.04 -1.81
CA ILE A 30 -11.26 -18.96 -0.67
C ILE A 30 -12.13 -20.16 -1.00
N SER A 31 -12.00 -21.25 -0.21
CA SER A 31 -12.74 -22.51 -0.41
C SER A 31 -14.26 -22.41 -0.14
N MET A 32 -14.78 -21.20 0.07
CA MET A 32 -16.18 -20.92 0.36
C MET A 32 -16.80 -20.15 -0.80
N ALA A 33 -18.05 -20.46 -1.16
CA ALA A 33 -18.80 -19.66 -2.11
C ALA A 33 -19.05 -18.25 -1.53
N LEU A 34 -18.58 -17.25 -2.24
CA LEU A 34 -18.76 -15.84 -1.88
C LEU A 34 -19.89 -15.22 -2.73
N PRO A 35 -20.69 -14.31 -2.17
CA PRO A 35 -21.75 -13.64 -2.91
C PRO A 35 -21.23 -12.55 -3.86
N PHE A 36 -19.92 -12.44 -4.05
CA PHE A 36 -19.24 -11.48 -4.90
C PHE A 36 -18.08 -12.14 -5.65
N PRO A 37 -17.66 -11.59 -6.82
CA PRO A 37 -16.51 -12.10 -7.54
C PRO A 37 -15.24 -12.04 -6.69
N SER A 38 -14.47 -13.13 -6.70
CA SER A 38 -13.17 -13.20 -6.06
C SER A 38 -12.05 -13.15 -7.11
N LEU A 39 -10.88 -12.67 -6.70
CA LEU A 39 -9.67 -12.69 -7.50
C LEU A 39 -8.85 -13.93 -7.19
N ARG A 40 -8.28 -14.52 -8.23
CA ARG A 40 -7.28 -15.58 -8.10
C ARG A 40 -5.98 -15.00 -7.54
N ASP A 41 -5.19 -15.83 -6.91
CA ASP A 41 -3.94 -15.44 -6.27
C ASP A 41 -2.98 -14.73 -7.26
N GLY A 42 -2.85 -15.26 -8.48
CA GLY A 42 -2.04 -14.64 -9.53
C GLY A 42 -2.57 -13.29 -10.02
N GLU A 43 -3.87 -13.05 -9.95
CA GLU A 43 -4.44 -11.75 -10.31
C GLU A 43 -4.06 -10.69 -9.28
N ILE A 44 -4.04 -11.06 -8.00
CA ILE A 44 -3.60 -10.17 -6.91
C ILE A 44 -2.09 -9.92 -7.03
N GLU A 45 -1.28 -10.96 -7.25
CA GLU A 45 0.17 -10.84 -7.45
C GLU A 45 0.53 -9.92 -8.62
N ASN A 46 -0.30 -9.92 -9.68
CA ASN A 46 -0.07 -9.12 -10.88
C ASN A 46 -0.59 -7.68 -10.81
N LEU A 47 -1.13 -7.25 -9.66
CA LEU A 47 -1.45 -5.84 -9.46
C LEU A 47 -0.19 -4.98 -9.66
N LYS A 48 -0.37 -3.81 -10.28
CA LYS A 48 0.73 -2.89 -10.63
C LYS A 48 1.20 -2.04 -9.44
N ILE A 49 1.21 -2.63 -8.24
CA ILE A 49 1.67 -1.94 -7.03
C ILE A 49 3.08 -1.39 -7.17
N PRO A 50 4.08 -2.13 -7.74
CA PRO A 50 5.43 -1.61 -7.93
C PRO A 50 5.50 -0.30 -8.72
N ALA A 51 4.56 -0.07 -9.64
CA ALA A 51 4.55 1.12 -10.50
C ALA A 51 4.04 2.37 -9.78
N VAL A 52 3.27 2.21 -8.70
CA VAL A 52 2.65 3.35 -8.00
C VAL A 52 3.40 3.76 -6.73
N LEU A 53 4.37 2.97 -6.25
CA LEU A 53 5.15 3.28 -5.06
C LEU A 53 6.17 4.42 -5.30
N ASP A 54 6.27 5.33 -4.33
CA ASP A 54 7.34 6.32 -4.27
C ASP A 54 8.68 5.61 -3.97
N ARG A 55 9.53 5.48 -4.98
CA ARG A 55 10.81 4.77 -4.86
C ARG A 55 11.94 5.63 -4.28
N THR A 56 11.66 6.87 -3.97
CA THR A 56 12.66 7.80 -3.43
C THR A 56 12.74 7.78 -1.91
N ARG A 57 11.76 7.17 -1.26
CA ARG A 57 11.62 7.12 0.20
C ARG A 57 10.99 5.80 0.64
N ALA A 58 11.11 5.50 1.94
CA ALA A 58 10.41 4.36 2.50
C ALA A 58 8.90 4.44 2.30
N CYS A 59 8.31 3.34 1.79
CA CYS A 59 6.89 3.19 1.52
C CYS A 59 6.31 2.03 2.31
N TYR A 60 4.97 1.99 2.41
CA TYR A 60 4.25 0.95 3.11
C TYR A 60 3.16 0.34 2.23
N VAL A 61 3.06 -0.97 2.22
CA VAL A 61 1.92 -1.68 1.60
C VAL A 61 1.24 -2.52 2.66
N PHE A 62 -0.04 -2.23 2.90
CA PHE A 62 -0.90 -2.91 3.85
C PHE A 62 -1.81 -3.85 3.08
N LEU A 63 -1.62 -5.16 3.26
CA LEU A 63 -2.35 -6.19 2.52
C LEU A 63 -3.16 -7.05 3.50
N TRP A 64 -4.48 -6.83 3.55
CA TRP A 64 -5.36 -7.67 4.35
C TRP A 64 -5.42 -9.09 3.78
N ALA A 65 -5.23 -10.07 4.64
CA ALA A 65 -5.20 -11.45 4.25
C ALA A 65 -5.98 -12.33 5.24
N THR A 66 -6.70 -13.33 4.71
CA THR A 66 -7.20 -14.40 5.55
C THR A 66 -6.03 -15.24 6.08
N GLN A 67 -6.21 -15.91 7.21
CA GLN A 67 -5.12 -16.67 7.83
C GLN A 67 -4.41 -17.65 6.87
N ARG A 68 -5.15 -18.30 5.97
CA ARG A 68 -4.57 -19.19 4.95
C ARG A 68 -3.79 -18.48 3.87
N LYS A 69 -4.10 -17.20 3.63
CA LYS A 69 -3.45 -16.36 2.60
C LYS A 69 -2.29 -15.54 3.14
N THR A 70 -2.09 -15.51 4.46
CA THR A 70 -1.00 -14.74 5.08
C THR A 70 0.40 -15.12 4.56
N PRO A 71 0.77 -16.41 4.40
CA PRO A 71 2.07 -16.75 3.81
C PRO A 71 2.20 -16.23 2.38
N LEU A 72 1.18 -16.46 1.54
CA LEU A 72 1.15 -15.96 0.16
C LEU A 72 1.22 -14.42 0.08
N ALA A 73 0.53 -13.74 1.00
CA ALA A 73 0.58 -12.27 1.06
C ALA A 73 2.00 -11.76 1.30
N ARG A 74 2.78 -12.45 2.16
CA ARG A 74 4.20 -12.12 2.38
C ARG A 74 5.04 -12.32 1.11
N GLU A 75 4.84 -13.44 0.42
CA GLU A 75 5.52 -13.72 -0.84
C GLU A 75 5.19 -12.68 -1.92
N ILE A 76 3.92 -12.28 -2.01
CA ILE A 76 3.48 -11.23 -2.95
C ILE A 76 4.15 -9.90 -2.63
N LEU A 77 4.22 -9.50 -1.36
CA LEU A 77 4.88 -8.26 -0.95
C LEU A 77 6.37 -8.28 -1.30
N GLN A 78 7.06 -9.41 -1.09
CA GLN A 78 8.47 -9.56 -1.49
C GLN A 78 8.64 -9.45 -3.02
N LYS A 79 7.80 -10.15 -3.80
CA LYS A 79 7.82 -10.05 -5.27
C LYS A 79 7.57 -8.63 -5.77
N TRP A 80 6.67 -7.89 -5.11
CA TRP A 80 6.45 -6.49 -5.47
C TRP A 80 7.66 -5.62 -5.14
N GLY A 81 8.39 -5.92 -4.07
CA GLY A 81 9.65 -5.26 -3.75
C GLY A 81 10.70 -5.45 -4.83
N SER A 82 10.99 -6.71 -5.19
CA SER A 82 11.92 -7.02 -6.26
C SER A 82 11.52 -6.33 -7.58
N ARG A 83 10.23 -6.37 -7.96
CA ARG A 83 9.75 -5.67 -9.16
C ARG A 83 9.86 -4.14 -9.08
N ALA A 84 9.90 -3.58 -7.88
CA ALA A 84 10.09 -2.14 -7.65
C ALA A 84 11.56 -1.74 -7.56
N GLY A 85 12.49 -2.71 -7.46
CA GLY A 85 13.89 -2.46 -7.11
C GLY A 85 14.00 -1.88 -5.68
N MET A 86 13.29 -2.49 -4.71
CA MET A 86 13.25 -2.04 -3.32
C MET A 86 13.40 -3.24 -2.38
N ARG A 87 14.16 -3.05 -1.30
CA ARG A 87 14.24 -4.02 -0.21
C ARG A 87 12.94 -4.00 0.60
N VAL A 88 12.44 -5.17 1.00
CA VAL A 88 11.18 -5.30 1.75
C VAL A 88 11.38 -6.05 3.05
N VAL A 89 10.85 -5.49 4.13
CA VAL A 89 10.66 -6.17 5.41
C VAL A 89 9.16 -6.31 5.68
N THR A 90 8.71 -7.48 6.09
CA THR A 90 7.29 -7.73 6.35
C THR A 90 7.00 -7.85 7.84
N HIS A 91 5.88 -7.24 8.26
CA HIS A 91 5.33 -7.30 9.61
C HIS A 91 3.87 -7.75 9.58
N ASP A 92 3.35 -8.15 10.73
CA ASP A 92 1.91 -8.38 10.92
C ASP A 92 1.29 -7.27 11.74
N LEU A 93 0.19 -6.71 11.23
CA LEU A 93 -0.71 -5.89 12.00
C LEU A 93 -1.99 -6.70 12.22
N VAL A 94 -2.37 -6.88 13.45
CA VAL A 94 -3.48 -7.76 13.84
C VAL A 94 -4.68 -6.94 14.30
N TRP A 95 -5.82 -7.13 13.65
CA TRP A 95 -7.10 -6.63 14.17
C TRP A 95 -7.75 -7.66 15.07
N VAL A 96 -7.85 -7.36 16.36
CA VAL A 96 -8.64 -8.08 17.35
C VAL A 96 -10.08 -7.60 17.28
N LYS A 97 -10.99 -8.50 16.91
CA LYS A 97 -12.41 -8.20 16.70
C LYS A 97 -13.18 -8.16 18.01
N LEU A 98 -13.77 -7.01 18.30
CA LEU A 98 -14.64 -6.84 19.46
C LEU A 98 -16.11 -6.80 19.02
N ASN A 99 -16.98 -7.32 19.87
CA ASN A 99 -18.42 -7.13 19.75
C ASN A 99 -18.87 -5.76 20.31
N GLN A 100 -20.16 -5.48 20.25
CA GLN A 100 -20.69 -4.19 20.71
C GLN A 100 -20.49 -3.95 22.23
N LEU A 101 -20.25 -5.02 23.01
CA LEU A 101 -19.97 -4.97 24.42
C LEU A 101 -18.46 -4.92 24.76
N ASN A 102 -17.60 -4.63 23.76
CA ASN A 102 -16.14 -4.62 23.88
C ASN A 102 -15.53 -5.96 24.35
N ARG A 103 -16.19 -7.08 24.06
CA ARG A 103 -15.68 -8.43 24.30
C ARG A 103 -15.21 -9.04 22.99
N LEU A 104 -14.28 -9.97 23.06
CA LEU A 104 -13.88 -10.75 21.88
C LEU A 104 -15.10 -11.35 21.19
N VAL A 105 -15.09 -11.31 19.85
CA VAL A 105 -16.10 -12.02 19.06
C VAL A 105 -15.91 -13.51 19.27
N SER A 106 -16.79 -14.13 20.06
CA SER A 106 -16.75 -15.55 20.42
C SER A 106 -17.80 -16.40 19.71
N ALA A 107 -18.77 -15.75 19.05
CA ALA A 107 -19.81 -16.41 18.27
C ALA A 107 -19.74 -15.88 16.84
N GLY A 108 -19.53 -16.75 15.88
CA GLY A 108 -19.45 -16.37 14.49
C GLY A 108 -19.47 -17.58 13.58
N ARG A 109 -19.82 -17.37 12.34
CA ARG A 109 -20.06 -18.39 11.33
C ARG A 109 -18.82 -18.79 10.55
N THR A 110 -17.63 -18.44 11.02
CA THR A 110 -16.41 -18.54 10.20
C THR A 110 -15.36 -19.35 10.91
N GLY A 111 -14.98 -20.44 10.30
CA GLY A 111 -13.90 -21.33 10.72
C GLY A 111 -14.37 -22.71 11.11
N TYR A 112 -13.61 -23.73 10.70
CA TYR A 112 -13.91 -25.12 11.00
C TYR A 112 -13.50 -25.52 12.42
N TYR A 113 -12.45 -24.88 12.97
CA TYR A 113 -11.87 -25.28 14.24
C TYR A 113 -11.91 -24.16 15.28
N PHE A 114 -11.81 -22.92 14.86
CA PHE A 114 -11.78 -21.75 15.74
C PHE A 114 -12.69 -20.66 15.21
N ASN A 115 -13.32 -19.92 16.12
CA ASN A 115 -13.94 -18.65 15.76
C ASN A 115 -12.87 -17.63 15.38
N HIS A 116 -13.04 -16.98 14.22
CA HIS A 116 -12.08 -15.98 13.76
C HIS A 116 -12.28 -14.64 14.49
N ALA A 117 -11.70 -14.55 15.70
CA ALA A 117 -11.72 -13.34 16.52
C ALA A 117 -10.62 -12.33 16.10
N LYS A 118 -9.86 -12.63 15.07
CA LYS A 118 -8.84 -11.72 14.51
C LYS A 118 -8.81 -11.75 12.99
N GLU A 119 -8.30 -10.67 12.40
CA GLU A 119 -7.80 -10.64 11.03
C GLU A 119 -6.38 -10.08 11.00
N THR A 120 -5.61 -10.48 10.00
CA THR A 120 -4.22 -10.05 9.84
C THR A 120 -4.08 -9.19 8.59
N CYS A 121 -3.44 -8.05 8.74
CA CYS A 121 -2.92 -7.25 7.66
C CYS A 121 -1.41 -7.47 7.59
N VAL A 122 -0.90 -8.04 6.50
CA VAL A 122 0.53 -8.14 6.29
C VAL A 122 1.01 -6.79 5.77
N VAL A 123 1.99 -6.21 6.46
CA VAL A 123 2.55 -4.91 6.14
C VAL A 123 3.93 -5.10 5.54
N GLY A 124 4.12 -4.68 4.30
CA GLY A 124 5.43 -4.57 3.68
C GLY A 124 5.98 -3.16 3.88
N VAL A 125 7.17 -3.06 4.45
CA VAL A 125 7.94 -1.81 4.51
C VAL A 125 8.99 -1.87 3.42
N TYR A 126 8.92 -0.96 2.48
CA TYR A 126 9.74 -0.92 1.28
C TYR A 126 10.79 0.18 1.42
N TYR A 127 12.04 -0.18 1.24
CA TYR A 127 13.17 0.73 1.34
C TYR A 127 13.84 0.89 -0.01
N PRO A 128 14.13 2.14 -0.45
CA PRO A 128 15.01 2.35 -1.60
C PRO A 128 16.34 1.66 -1.38
N ILE A 129 16.86 1.03 -2.41
CA ILE A 129 18.22 0.52 -2.42
C ILE A 129 19.13 1.72 -2.76
N VAL A 130 20.05 2.07 -1.87
CA VAL A 130 20.94 3.22 -2.01
C VAL A 130 22.38 2.81 -1.79
N ASP A 131 23.31 3.45 -2.52
CA ASP A 131 24.76 3.31 -2.32
C ASP A 131 25.22 3.98 -0.99
N ARG A 132 26.50 3.86 -0.68
CA ARG A 132 27.10 4.49 0.53
C ARG A 132 26.98 6.02 0.53
N GLN A 133 26.74 6.64 -0.62
CA GLN A 133 26.53 8.08 -0.76
C GLN A 133 25.02 8.46 -0.76
N GLY A 134 24.11 7.49 -0.54
CA GLY A 134 22.66 7.73 -0.53
C GLY A 134 22.03 7.85 -1.92
N ARG A 135 22.73 7.45 -2.99
CA ARG A 135 22.17 7.43 -4.36
C ARG A 135 21.53 6.09 -4.61
N GLY A 136 20.37 6.08 -5.24
CA GLY A 136 19.70 4.83 -5.60
C GLY A 136 20.55 4.02 -6.58
N ILE A 137 20.76 2.76 -6.28
CA ILE A 137 21.44 1.77 -7.13
C ILE A 137 20.46 0.72 -7.64
N ASP A 138 20.75 0.12 -8.77
CA ASP A 138 19.99 -1.01 -9.30
C ASP A 138 20.50 -2.33 -8.68
N GLU A 139 19.68 -3.39 -8.69
CA GLU A 139 20.01 -4.70 -8.06
C GLU A 139 21.33 -5.30 -8.59
N GLU A 140 21.68 -5.06 -9.86
CA GLU A 140 22.94 -5.53 -10.46
C GLU A 140 24.18 -4.83 -9.85
N GLU A 141 24.05 -3.56 -9.47
CA GLU A 141 25.10 -2.80 -8.79
C GLU A 141 25.26 -3.27 -7.35
N GLU A 142 24.15 -3.60 -6.65
CA GLU A 142 24.18 -4.15 -5.27
C GLU A 142 24.88 -5.51 -5.21
N GLU A 143 24.63 -6.41 -6.19
CA GLU A 143 25.33 -7.70 -6.24
C GLU A 143 26.84 -7.56 -6.48
N ASN A 144 27.25 -6.58 -7.26
CA ASN A 144 28.67 -6.31 -7.50
C ASN A 144 29.34 -5.72 -6.27
N GLU A 145 28.69 -4.77 -5.57
CA GLU A 145 29.22 -4.24 -4.31
C GLU A 145 29.31 -5.32 -3.20
N LYS A 146 28.38 -6.28 -3.16
CA LYS A 146 28.45 -7.41 -2.22
C LYS A 146 29.64 -8.32 -2.50
N LYS A 147 29.93 -8.61 -3.77
CA LYS A 147 31.09 -9.43 -4.18
C LYS A 147 32.45 -8.77 -3.85
N GLU A 148 32.53 -7.44 -3.96
CA GLU A 148 33.75 -6.69 -3.59
C GLU A 148 33.95 -6.58 -2.07
N ASN A 149 32.86 -6.69 -1.27
CA ASN A 149 32.92 -6.58 0.19
C ASN A 149 33.09 -7.90 0.93
N GLU A 150 32.93 -9.08 0.27
CA GLU A 150 33.21 -10.38 0.89
C GLU A 150 34.71 -10.62 1.21
N GLU A 151 35.62 -9.80 0.65
CA GLU A 151 37.05 -9.82 0.99
C GLU A 151 37.47 -8.87 2.13
N GLY A 152 36.55 -8.10 2.71
CA GLY A 152 36.86 -7.09 3.73
C GLY A 152 35.81 -6.87 4.77
N SER A 153 35.95 -7.51 5.93
CA SER A 153 35.44 -7.08 7.25
C SER A 153 33.96 -6.77 7.38
N GLU A 154 33.28 -7.64 8.15
CA GLU A 154 31.97 -7.43 8.76
C GLU A 154 31.87 -6.08 9.48
N ASN A 155 31.18 -5.13 8.87
CA ASN A 155 30.57 -4.00 9.57
C ASN A 155 29.12 -3.88 9.14
N ASN A 156 28.26 -4.55 9.91
CA ASN A 156 26.81 -4.44 9.83
C ASN A 156 26.34 -3.03 10.19
N ASN A 157 26.28 -2.13 9.23
CA ASN A 157 25.61 -0.84 9.35
C ASN A 157 24.14 -0.88 8.89
N ASP A 158 23.46 -2.04 9.00
CA ASP A 158 22.01 -2.17 8.74
C ASP A 158 21.15 -1.37 9.72
N ASN A 159 21.73 -0.81 10.79
CA ASN A 159 20.98 -0.12 11.83
C ASN A 159 20.64 1.36 11.52
N ASP A 160 21.36 2.04 10.64
CA ASP A 160 21.18 3.49 10.47
C ASP A 160 19.94 3.85 9.62
N THR A 161 19.56 3.03 8.67
CA THR A 161 18.35 3.26 7.87
C THR A 161 17.07 2.90 8.64
N LEU A 162 17.13 1.95 9.57
CA LEU A 162 16.02 1.54 10.43
C LEU A 162 15.70 2.55 11.53
N ASN A 163 16.66 3.34 11.95
CA ASN A 163 16.48 4.38 12.99
C ASN A 163 15.86 5.69 12.48
N SER A 164 15.67 5.82 11.19
CA SER A 164 15.13 7.03 10.53
C SER A 164 13.59 7.17 10.61
N PHE A 165 12.87 6.23 11.25
CA PHE A 165 11.42 6.33 11.40
C PHE A 165 11.07 7.07 12.70
N PRO A 166 10.49 8.28 12.60
CA PRO A 166 10.21 9.12 13.77
C PRO A 166 9.09 8.56 14.67
N PHE A 167 8.28 7.60 14.16
CA PHE A 167 7.13 7.08 14.88
C PHE A 167 7.07 5.56 14.81
N LYS A 168 6.84 4.94 15.97
CA LYS A 168 6.45 3.53 16.10
C LYS A 168 5.00 3.49 16.53
N ASP A 169 4.17 2.72 15.83
CA ASP A 169 2.77 2.49 16.19
C ASP A 169 2.58 1.06 16.70
N SER A 170 1.40 0.78 17.28
CA SER A 170 1.05 -0.57 17.68
C SER A 170 0.76 -1.44 16.46
N ASP A 171 1.21 -2.68 16.50
CA ASP A 171 0.90 -3.73 15.54
C ASP A 171 -0.44 -4.45 15.84
N VAL A 172 -1.19 -3.96 16.84
CA VAL A 172 -2.50 -4.49 17.23
C VAL A 172 -3.55 -3.40 17.22
N ILE A 173 -4.67 -3.68 16.55
CA ILE A 173 -5.89 -2.88 16.58
C ILE A 173 -6.96 -3.66 17.35
N CYS A 174 -7.52 -3.08 18.41
CA CYS A 174 -8.70 -3.59 19.09
C CYS A 174 -9.90 -2.75 18.68
N ALA A 175 -10.76 -3.27 17.79
CA ALA A 175 -11.89 -2.52 17.26
C ALA A 175 -13.13 -3.39 17.07
N LYS A 176 -14.31 -2.74 17.18
CA LYS A 176 -15.60 -3.39 17.01
C LYS A 176 -15.82 -3.81 15.56
N VAL A 177 -16.41 -4.98 15.38
CA VAL A 177 -16.94 -5.37 14.08
C VAL A 177 -18.12 -4.48 13.70
N ARG A 178 -18.21 -4.15 12.44
CA ARG A 178 -19.28 -3.32 11.86
C ARG A 178 -19.92 -4.07 10.69
N GLU A 179 -20.04 -3.45 9.54
CA GLU A 179 -20.59 -4.06 8.34
C GLU A 179 -19.73 -5.26 7.89
N VAL A 180 -20.33 -6.18 7.17
CA VAL A 180 -19.65 -7.37 6.65
C VAL A 180 -18.42 -6.98 5.83
N SER A 181 -17.29 -7.58 6.12
CA SER A 181 -15.97 -7.33 5.49
C SER A 181 -15.38 -5.95 5.72
N ARG A 182 -16.03 -5.04 6.46
CA ARG A 182 -15.46 -3.73 6.78
C ARG A 182 -14.30 -3.87 7.77
N LYS A 183 -13.13 -3.37 7.37
CA LYS A 183 -11.93 -3.32 8.20
C LYS A 183 -12.00 -2.14 9.20
N PRO A 184 -11.20 -2.17 10.27
CA PRO A 184 -11.23 -1.11 11.29
C PRO A 184 -10.74 0.22 10.72
N ASP A 185 -11.44 1.32 11.04
CA ASP A 185 -11.06 2.65 10.57
C ASP A 185 -9.76 3.16 11.22
N GLU A 186 -9.35 2.56 12.32
CA GLU A 186 -8.12 2.86 13.06
C GLU A 186 -6.87 2.69 12.16
N ILE A 187 -6.95 1.83 11.13
CA ILE A 187 -5.86 1.62 10.17
C ILE A 187 -5.45 2.91 9.46
N TYR A 188 -6.41 3.79 9.13
CA TYR A 188 -6.10 5.06 8.46
C TYR A 188 -5.25 5.96 9.34
N GLY A 189 -5.57 6.04 10.65
CA GLY A 189 -4.80 6.81 11.62
C GLY A 189 -3.37 6.27 11.79
N ILE A 190 -3.20 4.95 11.79
CA ILE A 190 -1.88 4.30 11.82
C ILE A 190 -1.07 4.69 10.57
N ILE A 191 -1.66 4.54 9.40
CA ILE A 191 -1.01 4.90 8.13
C ILE A 191 -0.62 6.37 8.12
N GLU A 192 -1.51 7.25 8.59
CA GLU A 192 -1.26 8.69 8.64
C GLU A 192 -0.06 9.04 9.53
N ARG A 193 0.08 8.38 10.68
CA ARG A 193 1.23 8.58 11.59
C ARG A 193 2.54 8.03 10.99
N LEU A 194 2.49 6.93 10.24
CA LEU A 194 3.68 6.33 9.63
C LEU A 194 4.22 7.14 8.45
N VAL A 195 3.34 7.65 7.58
CA VAL A 195 3.78 8.30 6.34
C VAL A 195 3.60 9.82 6.33
N GLY A 196 2.86 10.37 7.29
CA GLY A 196 2.54 11.79 7.38
C GLY A 196 1.34 12.22 6.53
N SER A 197 0.65 13.29 6.96
CA SER A 197 -0.57 13.81 6.33
C SER A 197 -0.35 14.28 4.89
N ASN A 198 0.81 14.85 4.59
CA ASN A 198 1.14 15.37 3.26
C ASN A 198 1.50 14.29 2.23
N SER A 199 1.66 13.04 2.66
CA SER A 199 1.99 11.94 1.75
C SER A 199 0.77 11.46 0.98
N LYS A 200 0.93 11.09 -0.29
CA LYS A 200 -0.12 10.46 -1.09
C LYS A 200 -0.33 9.01 -0.65
N LYS A 201 -1.57 8.62 -0.51
CA LYS A 201 -1.99 7.30 -0.04
C LYS A 201 -3.05 6.73 -1.00
N LEU A 202 -2.96 5.43 -1.27
CA LEU A 202 -3.86 4.73 -2.18
C LEU A 202 -4.58 3.61 -1.43
N GLU A 203 -5.88 3.48 -1.64
CA GLU A 203 -6.65 2.32 -1.22
C GLU A 203 -7.26 1.61 -2.41
N LEU A 204 -7.00 0.31 -2.53
CA LEU A 204 -7.58 -0.55 -3.56
C LEU A 204 -8.67 -1.44 -2.98
N PHE A 205 -9.65 -1.78 -3.82
CA PHE A 205 -10.88 -2.51 -3.48
C PHE A 205 -11.75 -1.78 -2.46
N ALA A 206 -11.66 -0.45 -2.46
CA ALA A 206 -12.42 0.40 -1.57
C ALA A 206 -13.93 0.30 -1.84
N ARG A 207 -14.70 0.55 -0.79
CA ARG A 207 -16.16 0.66 -0.80
C ARG A 207 -16.58 2.04 -0.30
N ASN A 208 -17.86 2.38 -0.38
CA ASN A 208 -18.36 3.69 0.04
C ASN A 208 -17.96 4.07 1.47
N TRP A 209 -17.97 3.13 2.41
CA TRP A 209 -17.54 3.40 3.79
C TRP A 209 -16.03 3.66 3.92
N ASN A 210 -15.19 3.04 3.06
CA ASN A 210 -13.77 3.33 3.02
C ASN A 210 -13.52 4.78 2.62
N VAL A 211 -14.20 5.24 1.55
CA VAL A 211 -14.16 6.64 1.11
C VAL A 211 -14.55 7.58 2.25
N SER A 212 -15.62 7.26 2.98
CA SER A 212 -16.07 8.06 4.12
C SER A 212 -15.05 8.11 5.27
N SER A 213 -14.34 7.01 5.50
CA SER A 213 -13.28 6.93 6.52
C SER A 213 -12.02 7.66 6.08
N ALA A 214 -11.59 7.46 4.83
CA ALA A 214 -10.43 8.11 4.24
C ALA A 214 -10.57 9.65 4.17
N ARG A 215 -11.79 10.17 3.96
CA ARG A 215 -12.09 11.62 3.94
C ARG A 215 -11.73 12.37 5.22
N ARG A 216 -11.53 11.65 6.32
CA ARG A 216 -11.07 12.28 7.59
C ARG A 216 -9.60 12.67 7.53
N TYR A 217 -8.89 12.19 6.53
CA TYR A 217 -7.46 12.38 6.31
C TYR A 217 -7.20 12.95 4.93
N GLN A 218 -6.03 13.53 4.73
CA GLN A 218 -5.67 14.17 3.46
C GLN A 218 -4.98 13.20 2.50
N ASN A 219 -5.04 13.53 1.21
CA ASN A 219 -4.24 12.87 0.15
C ASN A 219 -4.49 11.36 0.00
N TRP A 220 -5.74 10.92 0.20
CA TRP A 220 -6.16 9.56 -0.10
C TRP A 220 -6.85 9.48 -1.46
N VAL A 221 -6.44 8.49 -2.24
CA VAL A 221 -7.13 8.04 -3.45
C VAL A 221 -7.73 6.67 -3.17
N CYS A 222 -9.04 6.52 -3.35
CA CYS A 222 -9.75 5.28 -3.12
C CYS A 222 -10.27 4.74 -4.46
N ILE A 223 -9.91 3.51 -4.81
CA ILE A 223 -10.31 2.83 -6.04
C ILE A 223 -11.05 1.53 -5.68
N GLY A 224 -12.25 1.36 -6.24
CA GLY A 224 -13.03 0.15 -6.03
C GLY A 224 -14.30 0.13 -6.87
N ASN A 225 -14.70 -1.06 -7.33
CA ASN A 225 -15.89 -1.25 -8.18
C ASN A 225 -17.24 -1.12 -7.43
N GLN A 226 -17.21 -0.97 -6.11
CA GLN A 226 -18.37 -0.76 -5.25
C GLN A 226 -18.51 0.70 -4.77
N ILE A 227 -17.70 1.60 -5.29
CA ILE A 227 -17.81 3.03 -5.05
C ILE A 227 -18.87 3.57 -6.02
N GLN A 228 -19.95 4.14 -5.49
CA GLN A 228 -21.10 4.59 -6.30
C GLN A 228 -20.82 5.84 -7.13
N LYS A 229 -19.78 6.59 -6.80
CA LYS A 229 -19.35 7.79 -7.54
C LYS A 229 -17.85 7.86 -7.55
N THR A 230 -17.28 8.16 -8.70
CA THR A 230 -15.85 8.50 -8.77
C THR A 230 -15.63 9.80 -8.01
N VAL A 231 -14.90 9.73 -6.93
CA VAL A 231 -14.49 10.90 -6.14
C VAL A 231 -12.99 10.96 -6.20
N ILE A 232 -12.45 11.79 -7.07
CA ILE A 232 -11.04 12.12 -7.10
C ILE A 232 -10.88 13.34 -6.19
N MET A 233 -10.17 13.18 -5.10
CA MET A 233 -9.99 14.22 -4.06
C MET A 233 -8.86 15.20 -4.39
N ASP A 234 -8.18 14.99 -5.51
CA ASP A 234 -7.11 15.83 -6.03
C ASP A 234 -7.54 16.39 -7.39
N ASP A 235 -7.66 17.70 -7.48
CA ASP A 235 -8.15 18.39 -8.68
C ASP A 235 -7.24 18.18 -9.91
N GLU A 236 -5.92 18.04 -9.72
CA GLU A 236 -4.99 17.81 -10.83
C GLU A 236 -5.11 16.39 -11.36
N ILE A 237 -5.19 15.42 -10.46
CA ILE A 237 -5.41 14.01 -10.83
C ILE A 237 -6.78 13.85 -11.48
N SER A 238 -7.81 14.52 -10.96
CA SER A 238 -9.15 14.52 -11.57
C SER A 238 -9.13 15.01 -13.00
N LYS A 239 -8.52 16.17 -13.24
CA LYS A 239 -8.39 16.76 -14.58
C LYS A 239 -7.58 15.88 -15.54
N LYS A 240 -6.54 15.21 -15.02
CA LYS A 240 -5.75 14.28 -15.82
C LYS A 240 -6.56 13.03 -16.16
N PHE A 241 -7.28 12.45 -15.19
CA PHE A 241 -8.15 11.29 -15.38
C PHE A 241 -9.26 11.59 -16.38
N ASP A 242 -9.99 12.70 -16.22
CA ASP A 242 -11.07 13.10 -17.14
C ASP A 242 -10.57 13.32 -18.58
N ARG A 243 -9.30 13.70 -18.74
CA ARG A 243 -8.67 13.87 -20.05
C ARG A 243 -8.26 12.55 -20.68
N GLU A 244 -7.75 11.61 -19.88
CA GLU A 244 -7.31 10.30 -20.36
C GLU A 244 -8.49 9.31 -20.52
N TYR A 245 -9.57 9.51 -19.76
CA TYR A 245 -10.74 8.62 -19.70
C TYR A 245 -12.04 9.43 -19.75
N PRO A 246 -12.34 10.11 -20.85
CA PRO A 246 -13.50 11.00 -20.97
C PRO A 246 -14.85 10.27 -20.81
N GLU A 247 -14.89 8.96 -21.04
CA GLU A 247 -16.08 8.14 -20.86
C GLU A 247 -16.51 7.99 -19.39
N PHE A 248 -15.64 8.24 -18.44
CA PHE A 248 -15.93 8.24 -17.00
C PHE A 248 -16.10 9.63 -16.40
N ALA A 249 -15.85 10.67 -17.20
CA ALA A 249 -16.03 12.04 -16.73
C ALA A 249 -17.53 12.28 -16.38
N PRO A 250 -17.84 12.98 -15.28
CA PRO A 250 -19.21 13.30 -14.94
C PRO A 250 -19.82 14.11 -16.07
N ALA A 251 -20.99 13.68 -16.57
CA ALA A 251 -21.73 14.41 -17.59
C ALA A 251 -21.87 15.87 -17.16
N ALA A 252 -21.39 16.80 -17.99
CA ALA A 252 -21.48 18.22 -17.72
C ALA A 252 -22.94 18.54 -17.39
N THR A 253 -23.21 18.98 -16.18
CA THR A 253 -24.53 19.45 -15.76
C THR A 253 -24.87 20.61 -16.66
N LYS A 254 -25.78 20.37 -17.63
CA LYS A 254 -26.39 21.45 -18.41
C LYS A 254 -27.05 22.39 -17.41
N SER A 255 -26.47 23.53 -17.17
CA SER A 255 -27.13 24.64 -16.51
C SER A 255 -28.44 24.89 -17.27
N LYS A 256 -29.56 24.67 -16.62
CA LYS A 256 -30.84 25.17 -17.10
C LYS A 256 -30.77 26.69 -16.95
N GLU A 257 -30.68 27.38 -18.07
CA GLU A 257 -31.12 28.75 -18.19
C GLU A 257 -32.61 28.86 -17.97
#